data_e09a09ad40f3643f93eb01b827698db7
#
_entry.id   e09a09ad40f3643f93eb01b827698db7
#
_cell.length_a   1.000
_cell.length_b   1.000
_cell.length_c   1.000
_cell.angle_alpha   90.00
_cell.angle_beta   90.00
_cell.angle_gamma   90.00
#
_symmetry.space_group_name_H-M   'P 1'
#
loop_
_entity.id
_entity.type
_entity.pdbx_description
1 polymer ?
#
loop_
_entity_poly.entity_id
_entity_poly.type
_entity_poly.pdbx_seq_one_letter_code
_entity_poly.pdbx_strand_id
1 'polypeptide(L)'
;MTDMERRGRATEAFFGRRKGKALREHQAETLNSLLPAFLIDLSAAPLEPLTSLFAAPVERLRLEIGFGGGEHLIHRALERPSTGFIGVEPFVNSMQKLLSRVGETGARNIRVYNDDATQLLDWLPDASLDQIDLLYPDPWPKRKHWKRRFVSKTNLDRFHRVLKPGGLFCFASDIDTYVNWTLLKCRDHGGFDWMADNASDWLTPYEGWPSTRYEAKARREGRSSAYLTFRKI
;
A
#
# COMPACT_ATOMS: atom_id res chain seq x y z
N MET A 1 -25.80 -9.16 10.37
CA MET A 1 -25.38 -8.28 9.27
C MET A 1 -26.61 -7.53 8.77
N THR A 2 -26.70 -6.25 9.04
CA THR A 2 -27.86 -5.41 8.72
C THR A 2 -27.88 -5.05 7.23
N ASP A 3 -29.05 -4.66 6.69
CA ASP A 3 -29.23 -4.25 5.29
C ASP A 3 -28.39 -3.01 4.92
N MET A 4 -28.02 -2.19 5.93
CA MET A 4 -27.11 -1.04 5.79
C MET A 4 -25.66 -1.48 5.53
N GLU A 5 -25.19 -2.56 6.19
CA GLU A 5 -23.84 -3.12 5.94
C GLU A 5 -23.71 -3.76 4.55
N ARG A 6 -24.79 -4.30 3.99
CA ARG A 6 -24.81 -4.81 2.61
C ARG A 6 -24.77 -3.70 1.54
N ARG A 7 -25.43 -2.57 1.79
CA ARG A 7 -25.44 -1.42 0.86
C ARG A 7 -24.09 -0.70 0.80
N GLY A 8 -23.35 -0.59 1.91
CA GLY A 8 -21.98 -0.03 1.92
C GLY A 8 -21.00 -0.84 1.07
N ARG A 9 -21.09 -2.18 1.09
CA ARG A 9 -20.20 -3.06 0.29
C ARG A 9 -20.43 -2.99 -1.22
N ALA A 10 -21.63 -2.64 -1.69
CA ALA A 10 -21.93 -2.57 -3.12
C ALA A 10 -21.27 -1.38 -3.83
N THR A 11 -20.87 -0.33 -3.10
CA THR A 11 -20.23 0.88 -3.65
C THR A 11 -18.69 0.79 -3.68
N GLU A 12 -18.09 -0.18 -2.97
CA GLU A 12 -16.63 -0.35 -2.83
C GLU A 12 -16.13 -1.61 -3.54
N ALA A 13 -16.60 -1.88 -4.76
CA ALA A 13 -16.17 -3.04 -5.53
C ALA A 13 -14.66 -2.97 -5.84
N PHE A 14 -13.93 -4.03 -5.47
CA PHE A 14 -12.56 -4.23 -5.91
C PHE A 14 -12.49 -4.39 -7.43
N PHE A 15 -11.68 -3.55 -8.11
CA PHE A 15 -11.56 -3.53 -9.57
C PHE A 15 -10.26 -4.15 -10.10
N GLY A 16 -9.36 -4.60 -9.25
CA GLY A 16 -8.08 -5.20 -9.60
C GLY A 16 -8.18 -6.67 -10.01
N ARG A 17 -7.07 -7.22 -10.53
CA ARG A 17 -6.95 -8.66 -10.78
C ARG A 17 -6.56 -9.39 -9.51
N ARG A 18 -7.20 -10.54 -9.24
CA ARG A 18 -6.86 -11.43 -8.11
C ARG A 18 -5.94 -12.58 -8.52
N LYS A 19 -6.03 -13.06 -9.76
CA LYS A 19 -5.26 -14.21 -10.27
C LYS A 19 -4.69 -13.90 -11.66
N GLY A 20 -3.48 -14.41 -11.91
CA GLY A 20 -2.80 -14.39 -13.20
C GLY A 20 -2.72 -15.77 -13.83
N LYS A 21 -1.59 -16.07 -14.49
CA LYS A 21 -1.28 -17.43 -14.92
C LYS A 21 -1.20 -18.35 -13.69
N ALA A 22 -1.59 -19.61 -13.86
CA ALA A 22 -1.41 -20.62 -12.84
C ALA A 22 0.05 -20.61 -12.32
N LEU A 23 0.22 -20.72 -11.01
CA LEU A 23 1.53 -20.85 -10.40
C LEU A 23 2.12 -22.21 -10.80
N ARG A 24 3.43 -22.27 -11.01
CA ARG A 24 4.16 -23.52 -11.12
C ARG A 24 4.15 -24.22 -9.74
N GLU A 25 4.30 -25.53 -9.72
CA GLU A 25 4.22 -26.34 -8.51
C GLU A 25 5.08 -25.78 -7.36
N HIS A 26 6.38 -25.55 -7.58
CA HIS A 26 7.26 -24.97 -6.57
C HIS A 26 6.85 -23.58 -6.09
N GLN A 27 6.18 -22.77 -6.95
CA GLN A 27 5.67 -21.45 -6.58
C GLN A 27 4.44 -21.56 -5.68
N ALA A 28 3.57 -22.53 -5.98
CA ALA A 28 2.41 -22.83 -5.14
C ALA A 28 2.85 -23.38 -3.77
N GLU A 29 3.85 -24.27 -3.75
CA GLU A 29 4.45 -24.78 -2.51
C GLU A 29 5.03 -23.65 -1.65
N THR A 30 5.84 -22.75 -2.25
CA THR A 30 6.40 -21.57 -1.55
C THR A 30 5.28 -20.70 -0.96
N LEU A 31 4.23 -20.41 -1.74
CA LEU A 31 3.10 -19.63 -1.28
C LEU A 31 2.39 -20.32 -0.09
N ASN A 32 2.08 -21.60 -0.23
CA ASN A 32 1.33 -22.35 0.78
C ASN A 32 2.12 -22.55 2.08
N SER A 33 3.43 -22.71 1.99
CA SER A 33 4.31 -22.92 3.16
C SER A 33 4.61 -21.63 3.92
N LEU A 34 4.81 -20.51 3.20
CA LEU A 34 5.24 -19.26 3.83
C LEU A 34 4.06 -18.34 4.20
N LEU A 35 3.00 -18.27 3.37
CA LEU A 35 1.91 -17.33 3.60
C LEU A 35 1.32 -17.39 5.00
N PRO A 36 1.04 -18.55 5.60
CA PRO A 36 0.44 -18.62 6.93
C PRO A 36 1.25 -17.92 8.03
N ALA A 37 2.58 -17.92 7.92
CA ALA A 37 3.47 -17.29 8.90
C ALA A 37 3.50 -15.75 8.80
N PHE A 38 3.10 -15.19 7.67
CA PHE A 38 3.13 -13.75 7.40
C PHE A 38 1.74 -13.11 7.30
N LEU A 39 0.69 -13.92 7.12
CA LEU A 39 -0.68 -13.45 6.89
C LEU A 39 -1.25 -12.79 8.14
N ILE A 40 -1.90 -11.64 7.95
CA ILE A 40 -2.74 -11.01 8.96
C ILE A 40 -4.15 -11.61 8.84
N ASP A 41 -4.66 -12.16 9.93
CA ASP A 41 -6.02 -12.67 10.04
C ASP A 41 -6.94 -11.55 10.56
N LEU A 42 -7.87 -11.11 9.73
CA LEU A 42 -8.86 -10.08 10.11
C LEU A 42 -10.08 -10.65 10.84
N SER A 43 -10.16 -11.95 11.07
CA SER A 43 -11.27 -12.57 11.79
C SER A 43 -11.27 -12.26 13.28
N ALA A 44 -10.10 -11.97 13.85
CA ALA A 44 -9.89 -11.52 15.21
C ALA A 44 -9.71 -9.99 15.27
N ALA A 45 -9.94 -9.41 16.43
CA ALA A 45 -9.61 -8.01 16.68
C ALA A 45 -8.10 -7.78 16.56
N PRO A 46 -7.66 -6.57 16.15
CA PRO A 46 -6.24 -6.25 16.06
C PRO A 46 -5.57 -6.36 17.43
N LEU A 47 -4.30 -6.80 17.43
CA LEU A 47 -3.49 -6.87 18.64
C LEU A 47 -3.19 -5.44 19.15
N GLU A 48 -3.14 -5.29 20.47
CA GLU A 48 -2.74 -4.04 21.12
C GLU A 48 -1.51 -4.27 22.01
N PRO A 49 -0.37 -3.63 21.70
CA PRO A 49 -0.13 -2.73 20.56
C PRO A 49 -0.03 -3.51 19.23
N LEU A 50 -0.38 -2.85 18.12
CA LEU A 50 -0.32 -3.47 16.78
C LEU A 50 1.09 -3.95 16.38
N THR A 51 2.14 -3.40 16.99
CA THR A 51 3.53 -3.85 16.85
C THR A 51 3.73 -5.32 17.28
N SER A 52 2.85 -5.87 18.10
CA SER A 52 2.87 -7.29 18.51
C SER A 52 2.56 -8.27 17.37
N LEU A 53 2.15 -7.79 16.20
CA LEU A 53 2.09 -8.60 14.98
C LEU A 53 3.47 -9.13 14.55
N PHE A 54 4.55 -8.50 14.98
CA PHE A 54 5.92 -8.83 14.56
C PHE A 54 6.66 -9.60 15.66
N ALA A 55 7.40 -10.65 15.27
CA ALA A 55 8.17 -11.44 16.21
C ALA A 55 9.39 -10.69 16.79
N ALA A 56 9.95 -9.76 16.01
CA ALA A 56 11.00 -8.86 16.48
C ALA A 56 10.39 -7.53 16.92
N PRO A 57 10.96 -6.85 17.92
CA PRO A 57 10.50 -5.54 18.34
C PRO A 57 10.56 -4.54 17.19
N VAL A 58 9.46 -3.83 16.94
CA VAL A 58 9.38 -2.73 15.97
C VAL A 58 8.81 -1.49 16.65
N GLU A 59 9.32 -0.32 16.25
CA GLU A 59 8.98 0.97 16.85
C GLU A 59 7.98 1.76 15.98
N ARG A 60 7.99 1.48 14.68
CA ARG A 60 7.18 2.17 13.67
C ARG A 60 6.46 1.17 12.80
N LEU A 61 5.31 1.58 12.26
CA LEU A 61 4.52 0.74 11.36
C LEU A 61 4.24 1.48 10.06
N ARG A 62 4.48 0.79 8.94
CA ARG A 62 4.21 1.29 7.59
C ARG A 62 3.32 0.31 6.84
N LEU A 63 2.39 0.87 6.06
CA LEU A 63 1.51 0.11 5.18
C LEU A 63 1.86 0.42 3.72
N GLU A 64 2.14 -0.60 2.92
CA GLU A 64 2.26 -0.47 1.46
C GLU A 64 1.08 -1.14 0.78
N ILE A 65 0.29 -0.35 0.05
CA ILE A 65 -0.91 -0.81 -0.65
C ILE A 65 -0.57 -1.09 -2.12
N GLY A 66 -0.81 -2.33 -2.57
CA GLY A 66 -0.52 -2.76 -3.94
C GLY A 66 0.98 -2.93 -4.19
N PHE A 67 1.70 -3.63 -3.32
CA PHE A 67 3.15 -3.78 -3.39
C PHE A 67 3.66 -4.50 -4.66
N GLY A 68 2.79 -5.05 -5.49
CA GLY A 68 3.17 -5.71 -6.74
C GLY A 68 4.16 -6.86 -6.53
N GLY A 69 5.37 -6.78 -7.09
CA GLY A 69 6.40 -7.81 -6.91
C GLY A 69 7.14 -7.73 -5.57
N GLY A 70 6.82 -6.76 -4.72
CA GLY A 70 7.41 -6.57 -3.40
C GLY A 70 8.83 -5.99 -3.39
N GLU A 71 9.33 -5.48 -4.54
CA GLU A 71 10.68 -4.93 -4.65
C GLU A 71 10.92 -3.81 -3.65
N HIS A 72 10.00 -2.85 -3.59
CA HIS A 72 10.08 -1.71 -2.69
C HIS A 72 9.91 -2.15 -1.23
N LEU A 73 8.88 -2.95 -0.95
CA LEU A 73 8.56 -3.42 0.40
C LEU A 73 9.74 -4.16 1.05
N ILE A 74 10.35 -5.12 0.32
CA ILE A 74 11.53 -5.88 0.79
C ILE A 74 12.71 -4.95 1.04
N HIS A 75 13.03 -4.07 0.08
CA HIS A 75 14.15 -3.15 0.21
C HIS A 75 14.02 -2.30 1.49
N ARG A 76 12.85 -1.72 1.70
CA ARG A 76 12.58 -0.90 2.90
C ARG A 76 12.60 -1.70 4.19
N ALA A 77 12.13 -2.95 4.16
CA ALA A 77 12.17 -3.82 5.33
C ALA A 77 13.60 -4.17 5.75
N LEU A 78 14.48 -4.41 4.78
CA LEU A 78 15.90 -4.71 5.04
C LEU A 78 16.67 -3.48 5.53
N GLU A 79 16.41 -2.29 4.98
CA GLU A 79 17.04 -1.04 5.41
C GLU A 79 16.60 -0.60 6.81
N ARG A 80 15.41 -0.97 7.26
CA ARG A 80 14.79 -0.46 8.49
C ARG A 80 14.26 -1.58 9.36
N PRO A 81 15.14 -2.37 10.00
CA PRO A 81 14.74 -3.55 10.77
C PRO A 81 13.86 -3.24 11.99
N SER A 82 13.95 -2.03 12.56
CA SER A 82 13.07 -1.56 13.65
C SER A 82 11.71 -1.04 13.18
N THR A 83 11.41 -1.09 11.87
CA THR A 83 10.11 -0.73 11.31
C THR A 83 9.37 -1.99 10.89
N GLY A 84 8.13 -2.15 11.33
CA GLY A 84 7.22 -3.19 10.87
C GLY A 84 6.53 -2.74 9.57
N PHE A 85 6.57 -3.58 8.56
CA PHE A 85 5.96 -3.32 7.26
C PHE A 85 4.76 -4.23 7.06
N ILE A 86 3.62 -3.64 6.74
CA ILE A 86 2.40 -4.34 6.35
C ILE A 86 2.23 -4.15 4.85
N GLY A 87 2.20 -5.24 4.08
CA GLY A 87 1.97 -5.22 2.64
C GLY A 87 0.57 -5.74 2.29
N VAL A 88 -0.14 -5.04 1.41
CA VAL A 88 -1.44 -5.52 0.90
C VAL A 88 -1.36 -5.72 -0.60
N GLU A 89 -1.73 -6.92 -1.07
CA GLU A 89 -1.75 -7.23 -2.49
C GLU A 89 -2.73 -8.38 -2.76
N PRO A 90 -3.84 -8.13 -3.46
CA PRO A 90 -4.83 -9.16 -3.78
C PRO A 90 -4.39 -10.11 -4.92
N PHE A 91 -3.34 -9.75 -5.68
CA PHE A 91 -2.89 -10.54 -6.82
C PHE A 91 -1.95 -11.67 -6.36
N VAL A 92 -2.43 -12.90 -6.38
CA VAL A 92 -1.75 -14.09 -5.86
C VAL A 92 -0.32 -14.27 -6.42
N ASN A 93 -0.12 -14.00 -7.71
CA ASN A 93 1.23 -14.12 -8.31
C ASN A 93 2.22 -13.07 -7.78
N SER A 94 1.76 -11.91 -7.36
CA SER A 94 2.56 -10.88 -6.69
C SER A 94 2.90 -11.29 -5.27
N MET A 95 1.91 -11.77 -4.52
CA MET A 95 2.10 -12.30 -3.17
C MET A 95 3.16 -13.42 -3.16
N GLN A 96 3.07 -14.37 -4.09
CA GLN A 96 4.06 -15.44 -4.23
C GLN A 96 5.47 -14.88 -4.45
N LYS A 97 5.64 -13.85 -5.29
CA LYS A 97 6.95 -13.23 -5.54
C LYS A 97 7.53 -12.57 -4.29
N LEU A 98 6.70 -11.85 -3.53
CA LEU A 98 7.12 -11.26 -2.27
C LEU A 98 7.59 -12.37 -1.31
N LEU A 99 6.80 -13.43 -1.12
CA LEU A 99 7.15 -14.51 -0.20
C LEU A 99 8.41 -15.25 -0.60
N SER A 100 8.67 -15.46 -1.90
CA SER A 100 9.97 -16.01 -2.36
C SER A 100 11.14 -15.12 -1.91
N ARG A 101 11.02 -13.80 -2.09
CA ARG A 101 12.07 -12.85 -1.64
C ARG A 101 12.23 -12.81 -0.14
N VAL A 102 11.13 -12.92 0.61
CA VAL A 102 11.19 -13.03 2.08
C VAL A 102 11.95 -14.27 2.47
N GLY A 103 11.71 -15.42 1.82
CA GLY A 103 12.47 -16.66 2.04
C GLY A 103 13.96 -16.51 1.72
N GLU A 104 14.29 -15.81 0.63
CA GLU A 104 15.68 -15.60 0.19
C GLU A 104 16.43 -14.60 1.10
N THR A 105 15.77 -13.54 1.56
CA THR A 105 16.40 -12.45 2.32
C THR A 105 16.33 -12.63 3.83
N GLY A 106 15.42 -13.47 4.32
CA GLY A 106 15.18 -13.66 5.74
C GLY A 106 14.50 -12.48 6.44
N ALA A 107 13.89 -11.55 5.68
CA ALA A 107 13.16 -10.41 6.26
C ALA A 107 12.03 -10.87 7.17
N ARG A 108 12.03 -10.45 8.46
CA ARG A 108 11.06 -10.90 9.49
C ARG A 108 10.11 -9.80 9.96
N ASN A 109 10.40 -8.56 9.61
CA ASN A 109 9.61 -7.38 9.95
C ASN A 109 8.55 -7.05 8.90
N ILE A 110 8.02 -8.07 8.21
CA ILE A 110 6.95 -7.97 7.21
C ILE A 110 5.74 -8.76 7.69
N ARG A 111 4.55 -8.22 7.45
CA ARG A 111 3.26 -8.91 7.49
C ARG A 111 2.50 -8.60 6.22
N VAL A 112 1.62 -9.48 5.81
CA VAL A 112 0.88 -9.33 4.55
C VAL A 112 -0.61 -9.57 4.74
N TYR A 113 -1.39 -8.91 3.89
CA TYR A 113 -2.81 -9.20 3.70
C TYR A 113 -3.09 -9.45 2.22
N ASN A 114 -3.71 -10.59 1.91
CA ASN A 114 -3.87 -11.08 0.54
C ASN A 114 -5.30 -10.85 0.01
N ASP A 115 -5.87 -9.66 0.25
CA ASP A 115 -7.19 -9.26 -0.27
C ASP A 115 -7.28 -7.74 -0.42
N ASP A 116 -8.49 -7.19 -0.40
CA ASP A 116 -8.78 -5.78 -0.58
C ASP A 116 -8.23 -4.93 0.58
N ALA A 117 -7.44 -3.92 0.24
CA ALA A 117 -6.83 -3.01 1.22
C ALA A 117 -7.87 -2.26 2.07
N THR A 118 -9.09 -2.06 1.57
CA THR A 118 -10.15 -1.39 2.33
C THR A 118 -10.56 -2.19 3.57
N GLN A 119 -10.56 -3.52 3.48
CA GLN A 119 -10.86 -4.40 4.60
C GLN A 119 -9.79 -4.30 5.70
N LEU A 120 -8.51 -4.32 5.30
CA LEU A 120 -7.42 -4.13 6.25
C LEU A 120 -7.46 -2.73 6.87
N LEU A 121 -7.68 -1.68 6.06
CA LEU A 121 -7.81 -0.32 6.56
C LEU A 121 -8.94 -0.20 7.59
N ASP A 122 -10.09 -0.82 7.36
CA ASP A 122 -11.21 -0.80 8.29
C ASP A 122 -10.92 -1.59 9.58
N TRP A 123 -10.10 -2.64 9.49
CA TRP A 123 -9.66 -3.45 10.64
C TRP A 123 -8.59 -2.78 11.50
N LEU A 124 -7.70 -1.97 10.90
CA LEU A 124 -6.60 -1.33 11.62
C LEU A 124 -7.11 -0.33 12.67
N PRO A 125 -6.48 -0.28 13.87
CA PRO A 125 -6.81 0.71 14.90
C PRO A 125 -6.55 2.14 14.44
N ASP A 126 -7.24 3.09 15.07
CA ASP A 126 -6.99 4.52 14.88
C ASP A 126 -5.55 4.86 15.28
N ALA A 127 -4.94 5.81 14.57
CA ALA A 127 -3.60 6.33 14.86
C ALA A 127 -2.54 5.23 15.10
N SER A 128 -2.60 4.13 14.32
CA SER A 128 -1.70 2.98 14.46
C SER A 128 -0.51 2.99 13.50
N LEU A 129 -0.60 3.72 12.38
CA LEU A 129 0.43 3.75 11.34
C LEU A 129 1.23 5.05 11.34
N ASP A 130 2.53 4.94 11.11
CA ASP A 130 3.42 6.08 10.90
C ASP A 130 3.43 6.54 9.43
N GLN A 131 3.18 5.60 8.48
CA GLN A 131 3.18 5.92 7.06
C GLN A 131 2.32 4.94 6.25
N ILE A 132 1.70 5.47 5.17
CA ILE A 132 1.03 4.70 4.12
C ILE A 132 1.70 5.01 2.80
N ASP A 133 2.09 3.98 2.07
CA ASP A 133 2.66 4.06 0.73
C ASP A 133 1.65 3.51 -0.30
N LEU A 134 1.31 4.30 -1.32
CA LEU A 134 0.47 3.93 -2.45
C LEU A 134 1.25 4.25 -3.74
N LEU A 135 1.98 3.26 -4.24
CA LEU A 135 2.97 3.46 -5.29
C LEU A 135 2.50 2.87 -6.62
N TYR A 136 2.41 3.72 -7.65
CA TYR A 136 1.97 3.36 -9.01
C TYR A 136 0.65 2.55 -9.04
N PRO A 137 -0.40 3.02 -8.34
CA PRO A 137 -1.68 2.34 -8.36
C PRO A 137 -2.31 2.37 -9.75
N ASP A 138 -3.27 1.46 -10.01
CA ASP A 138 -3.97 1.38 -11.28
C ASP A 138 -4.56 2.75 -11.69
N PRO A 139 -4.11 3.35 -12.82
CA PRO A 139 -4.38 4.76 -13.10
C PRO A 139 -5.79 5.02 -13.63
N TRP A 140 -6.47 3.99 -14.14
CA TRP A 140 -7.80 4.12 -14.76
C TRP A 140 -7.88 5.32 -15.72
N PRO A 141 -7.17 5.32 -16.87
CA PRO A 141 -6.94 6.52 -17.68
C PRO A 141 -8.23 7.12 -18.27
N LYS A 142 -9.25 6.28 -18.54
CA LYS A 142 -10.54 6.76 -19.09
C LYS A 142 -11.34 7.47 -18.00
N ARG A 143 -11.78 8.71 -18.25
CA ARG A 143 -12.52 9.58 -17.32
C ARG A 143 -13.70 8.87 -16.63
N LYS A 144 -14.49 8.08 -17.38
CA LYS A 144 -15.61 7.28 -16.83
C LYS A 144 -15.18 6.25 -15.77
N HIS A 145 -13.88 5.91 -15.70
CA HIS A 145 -13.32 4.94 -14.75
C HIS A 145 -12.61 5.60 -13.56
N TRP A 146 -12.46 6.93 -13.49
CA TRP A 146 -11.75 7.62 -12.40
C TRP A 146 -12.35 7.31 -11.02
N LYS A 147 -13.65 7.02 -10.94
CA LYS A 147 -14.31 6.54 -9.72
C LYS A 147 -13.73 5.22 -9.16
N ARG A 148 -12.89 4.50 -9.94
CA ARG A 148 -12.20 3.27 -9.53
C ARG A 148 -10.82 3.53 -8.93
N ARG A 149 -10.31 4.78 -9.03
CA ARG A 149 -9.03 5.18 -8.45
C ARG A 149 -9.08 4.99 -6.95
N PHE A 150 -8.01 4.42 -6.39
CA PHE A 150 -7.95 4.12 -4.97
C PHE A 150 -8.02 5.40 -4.11
N VAL A 151 -7.38 6.49 -4.56
CA VAL A 151 -7.49 7.80 -3.90
C VAL A 151 -8.89 8.36 -4.11
N SER A 152 -9.72 8.21 -3.11
CA SER A 152 -11.10 8.69 -3.01
C SER A 152 -11.30 9.36 -1.65
N LYS A 153 -12.39 10.13 -1.48
CA LYS A 153 -12.70 10.73 -0.17
C LYS A 153 -12.76 9.63 0.92
N THR A 154 -13.51 8.55 0.68
CA THR A 154 -13.67 7.45 1.64
C THR A 154 -12.34 6.81 2.04
N ASN A 155 -11.43 6.58 1.09
CA ASN A 155 -10.13 6.01 1.42
C ASN A 155 -9.19 7.02 2.08
N LEU A 156 -9.31 8.32 1.78
CA LEU A 156 -8.60 9.36 2.52
C LEU A 156 -9.11 9.50 3.96
N ASP A 157 -10.43 9.35 4.19
CA ASP A 157 -11.00 9.27 5.54
C ASP A 157 -10.40 8.08 6.32
N ARG A 158 -10.26 6.90 5.67
CA ARG A 158 -9.57 5.72 6.25
C ARG A 158 -8.10 6.00 6.55
N PHE A 159 -7.37 6.58 5.60
CA PHE A 159 -5.95 6.93 5.79
C PHE A 159 -5.78 7.90 6.95
N HIS A 160 -6.61 8.94 6.99
CA HIS A 160 -6.58 9.90 8.08
C HIS A 160 -6.86 9.25 9.43
N ARG A 161 -7.80 8.32 9.53
CA ARG A 161 -8.12 7.60 10.75
C ARG A 161 -6.94 6.77 11.26
N VAL A 162 -6.35 5.93 10.38
CA VAL A 162 -5.31 4.97 10.80
C VAL A 162 -3.92 5.58 10.94
N LEU A 163 -3.63 6.71 10.29
CA LEU A 163 -2.37 7.42 10.47
C LEU A 163 -2.32 8.10 11.83
N LYS A 164 -1.15 8.05 12.48
CA LYS A 164 -0.84 8.86 13.67
C LYS A 164 -0.88 10.34 13.32
N PRO A 165 -1.11 11.26 14.28
CA PRO A 165 -0.88 12.69 14.05
C PRO A 165 0.53 12.93 13.49
N GLY A 166 0.65 13.70 12.40
CA GLY A 166 1.90 13.90 11.69
C GLY A 166 2.38 12.73 10.84
N GLY A 167 1.64 11.61 10.79
CA GLY A 167 1.92 10.47 9.93
C GLY A 167 1.82 10.82 8.46
N LEU A 168 2.50 10.03 7.59
CA LEU A 168 2.69 10.37 6.19
C LEU A 168 1.85 9.49 5.26
N PHE A 169 1.25 10.11 4.25
CA PHE A 169 0.73 9.45 3.06
C PHE A 169 1.65 9.75 1.87
N CYS A 170 2.32 8.73 1.34
CA CYS A 170 3.20 8.81 0.20
C CYS A 170 2.54 8.19 -1.03
N PHE A 171 2.54 8.94 -2.14
CA PHE A 171 1.96 8.53 -3.41
C PHE A 171 2.97 8.72 -4.52
N ALA A 172 3.10 7.73 -5.42
CA ALA A 172 3.89 7.88 -6.63
C ALA A 172 3.09 7.47 -7.86
N SER A 173 3.23 8.21 -8.96
CA SER A 173 2.62 7.88 -10.25
C SER A 173 3.33 8.61 -11.39
N ASP A 174 3.35 7.96 -12.56
CA ASP A 174 3.81 8.51 -13.85
C ASP A 174 2.63 8.98 -14.72
N ILE A 175 1.44 9.09 -14.15
CA ILE A 175 0.21 9.48 -14.85
C ILE A 175 -0.30 10.81 -14.31
N ASP A 176 -0.05 11.90 -15.05
CA ASP A 176 -0.38 13.27 -14.65
C ASP A 176 -1.83 13.45 -14.18
N THR A 177 -2.78 12.81 -14.87
CA THR A 177 -4.19 12.89 -14.47
C THR A 177 -4.47 12.23 -13.14
N TYR A 178 -3.63 11.28 -12.69
CA TYR A 178 -3.77 10.69 -11.37
C TYR A 178 -3.03 11.49 -10.31
N VAL A 179 -1.87 12.06 -10.65
CA VAL A 179 -1.15 13.01 -9.79
C VAL A 179 -2.06 14.18 -9.44
N ASN A 180 -2.61 14.87 -10.45
CA ASN A 180 -3.55 15.98 -10.26
C ASN A 180 -4.81 15.57 -9.47
N TRP A 181 -5.35 14.39 -9.75
CA TRP A 181 -6.48 13.84 -8.98
C TRP A 181 -6.15 13.70 -7.51
N THR A 182 -4.98 13.16 -7.18
CA THR A 182 -4.54 12.92 -5.80
C THR A 182 -4.36 14.25 -5.06
N LEU A 183 -3.69 15.24 -5.69
CA LEU A 183 -3.53 16.58 -5.12
C LEU A 183 -4.89 17.23 -4.80
N LEU A 184 -5.82 17.21 -5.77
CA LEU A 184 -7.15 17.76 -5.57
C LEU A 184 -7.92 17.05 -4.46
N LYS A 185 -7.87 15.72 -4.41
CA LYS A 185 -8.57 14.93 -3.39
C LYS A 185 -8.02 15.15 -1.98
N CYS A 186 -6.71 15.25 -1.82
CA CYS A 186 -6.10 15.56 -0.52
C CYS A 186 -6.42 17.01 -0.09
N ARG A 187 -6.35 17.97 -1.00
CA ARG A 187 -6.76 19.37 -0.73
C ARG A 187 -8.23 19.45 -0.29
N ASP A 188 -9.14 18.83 -1.05
CA ASP A 188 -10.58 18.87 -0.79
C ASP A 188 -10.95 18.11 0.49
N HIS A 189 -10.13 17.15 0.92
CA HIS A 189 -10.30 16.43 2.19
C HIS A 189 -9.97 17.33 3.40
N GLY A 190 -8.96 18.19 3.28
CA GLY A 190 -8.56 19.14 4.31
C GLY A 190 -7.83 18.56 5.53
N GLY A 191 -7.59 17.25 5.58
CA GLY A 191 -6.89 16.57 6.69
C GLY A 191 -5.42 16.23 6.36
N PHE A 192 -4.90 16.77 5.27
CA PHE A 192 -3.56 16.47 4.79
C PHE A 192 -2.86 17.71 4.24
N ASP A 193 -1.66 18.01 4.76
CA ASP A 193 -0.77 19.03 4.20
C ASP A 193 0.13 18.43 3.13
N TRP A 194 0.17 19.00 1.95
CA TRP A 194 1.12 18.61 0.92
C TRP A 194 2.52 19.16 1.25
N MET A 195 3.50 18.27 1.37
CA MET A 195 4.86 18.57 1.78
C MET A 195 5.76 18.89 0.58
N ALA A 196 5.48 20.00 -0.12
CA ALA A 196 6.30 20.47 -1.22
C ALA A 196 6.29 21.99 -1.28
N ASP A 197 7.47 22.59 -1.18
CA ASP A 197 7.69 24.03 -1.32
C ASP A 197 8.11 24.39 -2.75
N ASN A 198 8.71 23.43 -3.46
CA ASN A 198 9.24 23.62 -4.83
C ASN A 198 9.11 22.33 -5.67
N ALA A 199 9.42 22.46 -6.97
CA ALA A 199 9.24 21.36 -7.91
C ALA A 199 10.12 20.13 -7.62
N SER A 200 11.33 20.31 -7.08
CA SER A 200 12.21 19.17 -6.76
C SER A 200 11.66 18.26 -5.69
N ASP A 201 10.83 18.79 -4.77
CA ASP A 201 10.29 18.05 -3.65
C ASP A 201 9.31 16.93 -4.06
N TRP A 202 8.73 17.04 -5.24
CA TRP A 202 7.79 16.05 -5.77
C TRP A 202 8.20 15.45 -7.13
N LEU A 203 9.28 15.93 -7.74
CA LEU A 203 9.87 15.35 -8.95
C LEU A 203 11.04 14.41 -8.65
N THR A 204 11.54 14.43 -7.41
CA THR A 204 12.62 13.57 -6.93
C THR A 204 12.08 12.57 -5.91
N PRO A 205 12.37 11.27 -6.03
CA PRO A 205 11.99 10.31 -5.01
C PRO A 205 12.75 10.57 -3.71
N TYR A 206 12.25 10.06 -2.60
CA TYR A 206 12.94 10.14 -1.32
C TYR A 206 14.31 9.40 -1.37
N GLU A 207 15.21 9.79 -0.49
CA GLU A 207 16.54 9.17 -0.37
C GLU A 207 16.44 7.65 -0.11
N GLY A 208 17.25 6.87 -0.80
CA GLY A 208 17.21 5.40 -0.72
C GLY A 208 16.06 4.77 -1.50
N TRP A 209 15.44 5.48 -2.43
CA TRP A 209 14.41 4.92 -3.31
C TRP A 209 14.97 3.80 -4.19
N PRO A 210 14.47 2.54 -4.07
CA PRO A 210 15.06 1.41 -4.80
C PRO A 210 14.66 1.36 -6.27
N SER A 211 13.90 2.33 -6.75
CA SER A 211 13.16 2.27 -8.02
C SER A 211 12.17 1.10 -8.07
N THR A 212 11.17 1.22 -8.93
CA THR A 212 10.20 0.16 -9.16
C THR A 212 10.20 -0.25 -10.64
N ARG A 213 9.72 -1.46 -10.94
CA ARG A 213 9.53 -1.88 -12.33
C ARG A 213 8.58 -0.96 -13.11
N TYR A 214 7.64 -0.31 -12.42
CA TYR A 214 6.70 0.64 -13.03
C TYR A 214 7.39 1.93 -13.37
N GLU A 215 8.26 2.44 -12.50
CA GLU A 215 9.10 3.59 -12.77
C GLU A 215 10.07 3.33 -13.95
N ALA A 216 10.74 2.17 -13.94
CA ALA A 216 11.61 1.79 -15.06
C ALA A 216 10.84 1.69 -16.39
N LYS A 217 9.57 1.25 -16.35
CA LYS A 217 8.70 1.25 -17.52
C LYS A 217 8.34 2.67 -17.95
N ALA A 218 7.94 3.53 -17.01
CA ALA A 218 7.59 4.93 -17.26
C ALA A 218 8.76 5.66 -17.95
N ARG A 219 9.97 5.53 -17.42
CA ARG A 219 11.20 6.13 -18.02
C ARG A 219 11.45 5.65 -19.45
N ARG A 220 11.30 4.35 -19.73
CA ARG A 220 11.44 3.81 -21.09
C ARG A 220 10.39 4.35 -22.07
N GLU A 221 9.21 4.71 -21.56
CA GLU A 221 8.11 5.29 -22.33
C GLU A 221 8.15 6.84 -22.34
N GLY A 222 9.24 7.46 -21.83
CA GLY A 222 9.43 8.91 -21.81
C GLY A 222 8.51 9.66 -20.84
N ARG A 223 7.94 8.96 -19.84
CA ARG A 223 7.12 9.59 -18.80
C ARG A 223 7.94 9.86 -17.54
N SER A 224 7.69 11.01 -16.92
CA SER A 224 8.26 11.39 -15.64
C SER A 224 7.34 10.93 -14.51
N SER A 225 7.93 10.48 -13.41
CA SER A 225 7.18 10.14 -12.19
C SER A 225 7.07 11.35 -11.27
N ALA A 226 5.96 11.43 -10.56
CA ALA A 226 5.76 12.35 -9.44
C ALA A 226 5.69 11.56 -8.13
N TYR A 227 6.27 12.12 -7.06
CA TYR A 227 6.36 11.55 -5.71
C TYR A 227 5.76 12.54 -4.72
N LEU A 228 4.50 12.32 -4.35
CA LEU A 228 3.79 13.22 -3.46
C LEU A 228 3.87 12.71 -2.03
N THR A 229 4.20 13.59 -1.10
CA THR A 229 4.16 13.31 0.34
C THR A 229 3.18 14.25 1.00
N PHE A 230 2.24 13.67 1.73
CA PHE A 230 1.24 14.39 2.51
C PHE A 230 1.40 14.04 3.98
N ARG A 231 1.31 15.05 4.86
CA ARG A 231 1.33 14.86 6.31
C ARG A 231 -0.08 15.03 6.86
N LYS A 232 -0.52 14.08 7.68
CA LYS A 232 -1.77 14.19 8.43
C LYS A 232 -1.71 15.37 9.41
N ILE A 233 -2.70 16.25 9.39
CA ILE A 233 -2.93 17.36 10.29
C ILE A 233 -4.10 17.08 11.23
#